data_10ca60f8550bdda60cd7526e0daa3622
#
_entry.id   10ca60f8550bdda60cd7526e0daa3622
#
_cell.length_a   1.000
_cell.length_b   1.000
_cell.length_c   1.000
_cell.angle_alpha   90.00
_cell.angle_beta   90.00
_cell.angle_gamma   90.00
#
_symmetry.space_group_name_H-M   'P 1'
#
loop_
_entity.id
_entity.type
_entity.pdbx_description
1 polymer ?
#
loop_
_entity_poly.entity_id
_entity_poly.type
_entity_poly.pdbx_seq_one_letter_code
_entity_poly.pdbx_strand_id
1 'polypeptide(L)'
;MGHAYWTPSFAEAFMSILEAEYDKPETAPKLWEEVFFSHADELKMVMRPYPADVVHEFDSLDQLQSFDPEFIDNVGSGVLDNICSTLGCLRGDIVDVRPLQQGLTNLSFYFSCGGEGYVYRHPGAGTDDIINRQAETFALKAASDLGLDETYVYEDPRQGWKIARFVPGCSEFDYADAAQVERALKMARRLHTSGVVSPWSFDFYDESKKIEGLLREAGWEFPSDYDALAAAVADLVGPLRAGAG
;
A
#
# COMPACT_ATOMS: atom_id res chain seq x y z
N MET A 1 -8.80 1.66 22.41
CA MET A 1 -8.77 0.22 22.03
C MET A 1 -8.27 -0.60 23.20
N GLY A 2 -8.74 -1.83 23.39
CA GLY A 2 -8.30 -2.72 24.48
C GLY A 2 -7.59 -3.96 23.94
N HIS A 3 -6.84 -4.64 24.80
CA HIS A 3 -6.31 -5.94 24.48
C HIS A 3 -7.30 -7.02 24.90
N ALA A 4 -7.64 -7.93 23.99
CA ALA A 4 -8.48 -9.10 24.30
C ALA A 4 -7.64 -10.36 24.30
N TYR A 5 -7.72 -11.15 25.38
CA TYR A 5 -7.15 -12.48 25.45
C TYR A 5 -8.27 -13.52 25.37
N TRP A 6 -8.19 -14.38 24.40
CA TRP A 6 -9.17 -15.42 24.15
C TRP A 6 -8.64 -16.78 24.60
N THR A 7 -9.39 -17.45 25.45
CA THR A 7 -9.12 -18.86 25.76
C THR A 7 -9.54 -19.74 24.57
N PRO A 8 -8.97 -20.93 24.41
CA PRO A 8 -9.39 -21.84 23.34
C PRO A 8 -10.90 -22.09 23.33
N SER A 9 -11.51 -22.33 24.51
CA SER A 9 -12.95 -22.55 24.63
C SER A 9 -13.80 -21.33 24.24
N PHE A 10 -13.33 -20.13 24.54
CA PHE A 10 -13.99 -18.90 24.09
C PHE A 10 -13.89 -18.76 22.57
N ALA A 11 -12.71 -18.99 22.01
CA ALA A 11 -12.49 -18.91 20.57
C ALA A 11 -13.37 -19.92 19.81
N GLU A 12 -13.47 -21.16 20.26
CA GLU A 12 -14.34 -22.18 19.66
C GLU A 12 -15.82 -21.77 19.69
N ALA A 13 -16.31 -21.26 20.83
CA ALA A 13 -17.68 -20.80 20.95
C ALA A 13 -17.95 -19.59 20.05
N PHE A 14 -17.03 -18.62 20.00
CA PHE A 14 -17.15 -17.44 19.15
C PHE A 14 -17.10 -17.79 17.66
N MET A 15 -16.24 -18.71 17.24
CA MET A 15 -16.19 -19.21 15.87
C MET A 15 -17.49 -19.84 15.44
N SER A 16 -18.12 -20.65 16.31
CA SER A 16 -19.43 -21.26 16.01
C SER A 16 -20.52 -20.22 15.80
N ILE A 17 -20.48 -19.12 16.53
CA ILE A 17 -21.39 -17.97 16.35
C ILE A 17 -21.12 -17.30 15.02
N LEU A 18 -19.83 -17.03 14.70
CA LEU A 18 -19.45 -16.41 13.42
C LEU A 18 -19.86 -17.26 12.23
N GLU A 19 -19.64 -18.57 12.27
CA GLU A 19 -20.07 -19.49 11.20
C GLU A 19 -21.58 -19.43 10.95
N ALA A 20 -22.39 -19.22 12.01
CA ALA A 20 -23.83 -19.09 11.89
C ALA A 20 -24.31 -17.71 11.39
N GLU A 21 -23.48 -16.69 11.53
CA GLU A 21 -23.88 -15.29 11.30
C GLU A 21 -23.11 -14.56 10.21
N TYR A 22 -21.97 -15.10 9.79
CA TYR A 22 -21.02 -14.42 8.88
C TYR A 22 -21.67 -13.91 7.58
N ASP A 23 -22.54 -14.72 7.00
CA ASP A 23 -23.22 -14.40 5.72
C ASP A 23 -24.47 -13.52 5.88
N LYS A 24 -24.81 -13.13 7.12
CA LYS A 24 -25.97 -12.25 7.34
C LYS A 24 -25.59 -10.80 7.05
N PRO A 25 -26.41 -10.06 6.27
CA PRO A 25 -26.13 -8.66 5.93
C PRO A 25 -25.93 -7.74 7.14
N GLU A 26 -26.63 -8.02 8.24
CA GLU A 26 -26.52 -7.28 9.49
C GLU A 26 -25.21 -7.55 10.26
N THR A 27 -24.49 -8.62 9.94
CA THR A 27 -23.21 -8.96 10.58
C THR A 27 -22.02 -8.36 9.83
N ALA A 28 -22.13 -8.21 8.51
CA ALA A 28 -21.07 -7.71 7.65
C ALA A 28 -20.42 -6.38 8.11
N PRO A 29 -21.15 -5.36 8.62
CA PRO A 29 -20.55 -4.13 9.10
C PRO A 29 -20.06 -4.20 10.55
N LYS A 30 -20.32 -5.29 11.29
CA LYS A 30 -20.01 -5.38 12.72
C LYS A 30 -18.56 -5.69 12.97
N LEU A 31 -17.99 -5.04 13.98
CA LEU A 31 -16.75 -5.45 14.60
C LEU A 31 -16.99 -6.68 15.50
N TRP A 32 -15.94 -7.43 15.81
CA TRP A 32 -16.06 -8.61 16.65
C TRP A 32 -16.64 -8.31 18.05
N GLU A 33 -16.37 -7.12 18.60
CA GLU A 33 -16.93 -6.64 19.86
C GLU A 33 -18.46 -6.52 19.79
N GLU A 34 -19.00 -6.06 18.66
CA GLU A 34 -20.45 -5.91 18.48
C GLU A 34 -21.12 -7.27 18.34
N VAL A 35 -20.45 -8.22 17.68
CA VAL A 35 -20.90 -9.63 17.65
C VAL A 35 -20.87 -10.21 19.06
N PHE A 36 -19.78 -10.01 19.82
CA PHE A 36 -19.69 -10.44 21.21
C PHE A 36 -20.83 -9.88 22.08
N PHE A 37 -21.12 -8.57 21.99
CA PHE A 37 -22.20 -7.93 22.76
C PHE A 37 -23.56 -8.50 22.38
N SER A 38 -23.78 -8.88 21.15
CA SER A 38 -25.03 -9.52 20.70
C SER A 38 -25.23 -10.91 21.33
N HIS A 39 -24.15 -11.56 21.80
CA HIS A 39 -24.13 -12.90 22.40
C HIS A 39 -23.56 -12.92 23.83
N ALA A 40 -23.66 -11.80 24.54
CA ALA A 40 -23.10 -11.66 25.90
C ALA A 40 -23.72 -12.62 26.92
N ASP A 41 -24.88 -13.21 26.63
CA ASP A 41 -25.52 -14.24 27.46
C ASP A 41 -24.82 -15.61 27.32
N GLU A 42 -24.22 -15.87 26.17
CA GLU A 42 -23.55 -17.13 25.84
C GLU A 42 -22.03 -17.05 26.05
N LEU A 43 -21.45 -15.88 25.81
CA LEU A 43 -20.02 -15.62 25.91
C LEU A 43 -19.68 -14.80 27.16
N LYS A 44 -18.61 -15.16 27.85
CA LYS A 44 -18.16 -14.43 29.04
C LYS A 44 -16.76 -13.89 28.85
N MET A 45 -16.63 -12.56 28.95
CA MET A 45 -15.35 -11.86 29.08
C MET A 45 -15.27 -11.19 30.45
N VAL A 46 -14.06 -11.21 31.03
CA VAL A 46 -13.76 -10.48 32.26
C VAL A 46 -13.00 -9.24 31.91
N MET A 47 -13.56 -8.07 32.19
CA MET A 47 -12.87 -6.81 32.01
C MET A 47 -11.82 -6.62 33.10
N ARG A 48 -10.57 -6.39 32.69
CA ARG A 48 -9.48 -6.01 33.58
C ARG A 48 -9.09 -4.56 33.29
N PRO A 49 -9.56 -3.61 34.10
CA PRO A 49 -9.21 -2.21 33.88
C PRO A 49 -7.72 -1.98 34.21
N TYR A 50 -7.06 -1.20 33.37
CA TYR A 50 -5.74 -0.66 33.61
C TYR A 50 -5.84 0.84 33.93
N PRO A 51 -4.92 1.41 34.73
CA PRO A 51 -4.79 2.85 34.86
C PRO A 51 -4.59 3.51 33.48
N ALA A 52 -5.07 4.74 33.31
CA ALA A 52 -5.03 5.44 32.03
C ALA A 52 -3.61 5.72 31.51
N ASP A 53 -2.62 5.64 32.38
CA ASP A 53 -1.21 5.87 32.11
C ASP A 53 -0.41 4.60 31.77
N VAL A 54 -1.08 3.45 31.67
CA VAL A 54 -0.41 2.15 31.39
C VAL A 54 -0.52 1.75 29.92
N VAL A 55 -1.59 2.16 29.22
CA VAL A 55 -1.80 1.83 27.82
C VAL A 55 -1.94 3.13 27.03
N HIS A 56 -1.01 3.37 26.13
CA HIS A 56 -1.03 4.53 25.24
C HIS A 56 -1.31 4.04 23.82
N GLU A 57 -2.20 4.73 23.14
CA GLU A 57 -2.54 4.51 21.73
C GLU A 57 -2.08 5.71 20.93
N PHE A 58 -1.33 5.48 19.88
CA PHE A 58 -0.78 6.53 19.03
C PHE A 58 -1.25 6.31 17.58
N ASP A 59 -2.07 7.23 17.09
CA ASP A 59 -2.55 7.23 15.70
C ASP A 59 -1.68 8.10 14.78
N SER A 60 -0.80 8.89 15.38
CA SER A 60 0.10 9.80 14.65
C SER A 60 1.44 9.98 15.37
N LEU A 61 2.45 10.42 14.61
CA LEU A 61 3.75 10.77 15.17
C LEU A 61 3.65 11.95 16.15
N ASP A 62 2.75 12.90 15.90
CA ASP A 62 2.54 14.06 16.77
C ASP A 62 2.03 13.64 18.16
N GLN A 63 1.18 12.62 18.22
CA GLN A 63 0.73 12.05 19.48
C GLN A 63 1.88 11.35 20.23
N LEU A 64 2.74 10.63 19.49
CA LEU A 64 3.91 10.00 20.06
C LEU A 64 4.92 11.04 20.55
N GLN A 65 5.11 12.14 19.82
CA GLN A 65 5.95 13.27 20.22
C GLN A 65 5.41 14.02 21.45
N SER A 66 4.07 14.13 21.56
CA SER A 66 3.44 14.73 22.74
C SER A 66 3.69 13.90 24.00
N PHE A 67 3.81 12.59 23.83
CA PHE A 67 4.12 11.65 24.89
C PHE A 67 5.61 11.59 25.20
N ASP A 68 6.46 11.56 24.16
CA ASP A 68 7.93 11.59 24.27
C ASP A 68 8.48 12.70 23.36
N PRO A 69 8.71 13.91 23.89
CA PRO A 69 9.23 15.04 23.12
C PRO A 69 10.62 14.78 22.48
N GLU A 70 11.39 13.85 23.03
CA GLU A 70 12.71 13.49 22.51
C GLU A 70 12.65 12.34 21.49
N PHE A 71 11.45 11.83 21.20
CA PHE A 71 11.24 10.65 20.34
C PHE A 71 11.94 10.79 18.98
N ILE A 72 11.83 11.95 18.32
CA ILE A 72 12.46 12.19 17.00
C ILE A 72 13.98 12.09 17.06
N ASP A 73 14.59 12.57 18.13
CA ASP A 73 16.05 12.56 18.29
C ASP A 73 16.57 11.20 18.76
N ASN A 74 15.74 10.45 19.49
CA ASN A 74 16.09 9.17 20.08
C ASN A 74 15.84 7.96 19.17
N VAL A 75 15.04 8.11 18.11
CA VAL A 75 14.72 6.99 17.21
C VAL A 75 15.75 6.90 16.10
N GLY A 76 16.47 5.78 16.05
CA GLY A 76 17.27 5.36 14.90
C GLY A 76 16.37 4.96 13.73
N SER A 77 15.62 5.90 13.18
CA SER A 77 14.68 5.66 12.08
C SER A 77 15.36 5.87 10.75
N GLY A 78 15.62 4.79 10.01
CA GLY A 78 16.09 4.88 8.62
C GLY A 78 15.17 5.71 7.71
N VAL A 79 13.87 5.76 8.03
CA VAL A 79 12.87 6.56 7.29
C VAL A 79 13.15 8.06 7.47
N LEU A 80 13.37 8.53 8.71
CA LEU A 80 13.70 9.93 8.96
C LEU A 80 15.06 10.30 8.35
N ASP A 81 16.03 9.40 8.40
CA ASP A 81 17.34 9.61 7.76
C ASP A 81 17.22 9.75 6.24
N ASN A 82 16.36 8.94 5.61
CA ASN A 82 16.05 9.03 4.18
C ASN A 82 15.44 10.40 3.84
N ILE A 83 14.48 10.87 4.63
CA ILE A 83 13.85 12.18 4.43
C ILE A 83 14.88 13.30 4.60
N CYS A 84 15.62 13.32 5.71
CA CYS A 84 16.62 14.33 5.99
C CYS A 84 17.70 14.42 4.91
N SER A 85 18.22 13.26 4.48
CA SER A 85 19.24 13.20 3.43
C SER A 85 18.72 13.65 2.07
N THR A 86 17.46 13.37 1.74
CA THR A 86 16.85 13.72 0.46
C THR A 86 16.48 15.19 0.40
N LEU A 87 15.88 15.74 1.45
CA LEU A 87 15.39 17.11 1.49
C LEU A 87 16.44 18.11 2.04
N GLY A 88 17.56 17.65 2.60
CA GLY A 88 18.57 18.50 3.21
C GLY A 88 18.09 19.20 4.48
N CYS A 89 17.20 18.57 5.24
CA CYS A 89 16.58 19.10 6.45
C CYS A 89 17.05 18.37 7.72
N LEU A 90 16.75 18.94 8.89
CA LEU A 90 16.93 18.27 10.17
C LEU A 90 15.67 17.51 10.54
N ARG A 91 15.78 16.49 11.42
CA ARG A 91 14.62 15.70 11.89
C ARG A 91 13.53 16.58 12.51
N GLY A 92 13.91 17.63 13.26
CA GLY A 92 12.98 18.58 13.86
C GLY A 92 12.20 19.46 12.87
N ASP A 93 12.61 19.50 11.60
CA ASP A 93 11.90 20.22 10.54
C ASP A 93 10.75 19.38 9.93
N ILE A 94 10.69 18.09 10.29
CA ILE A 94 9.65 17.13 9.83
C ILE A 94 8.49 17.22 10.82
N VAL A 95 7.37 17.76 10.37
CA VAL A 95 6.19 18.00 11.22
C VAL A 95 4.91 17.51 10.50
N ASP A 96 3.78 17.52 11.22
CA ASP A 96 2.45 17.12 10.71
C ASP A 96 2.46 15.73 10.04
N VAL A 97 3.14 14.76 10.66
CA VAL A 97 3.23 13.39 10.14
C VAL A 97 1.94 12.64 10.39
N ARG A 98 1.32 12.13 9.32
CA ARG A 98 0.04 11.40 9.41
C ARG A 98 -0.03 10.27 8.39
N PRO A 99 -0.57 9.11 8.76
CA PRO A 99 -0.70 7.99 7.84
C PRO A 99 -1.67 8.31 6.71
N LEU A 100 -1.38 7.80 5.51
CA LEU A 100 -2.28 7.82 4.37
C LEU A 100 -2.83 6.41 4.18
N GLN A 101 -4.14 6.25 4.34
CA GLN A 101 -4.83 4.94 4.30
C GLN A 101 -5.09 4.43 2.87
N GLN A 102 -4.32 4.87 1.88
CA GLN A 102 -4.50 4.48 0.49
C GLN A 102 -3.41 3.50 0.05
N GLY A 103 -3.80 2.28 -0.27
CA GLY A 103 -2.95 1.24 -0.83
C GLY A 103 -2.89 -0.04 0.01
N LEU A 104 -3.00 -1.19 -0.67
CA LEU A 104 -3.04 -2.52 -0.03
C LEU A 104 -1.66 -3.03 0.40
N THR A 105 -0.58 -2.51 -0.19
CA THR A 105 0.76 -3.12 -0.08
C THR A 105 1.85 -2.17 0.40
N ASN A 106 1.63 -0.86 0.42
CA ASN A 106 2.65 0.13 0.76
C ASN A 106 2.28 0.89 2.03
N LEU A 107 3.27 1.13 2.89
CA LEU A 107 3.13 2.08 3.99
C LEU A 107 3.39 3.48 3.46
N SER A 108 2.37 4.33 3.48
CA SER A 108 2.48 5.72 3.03
C SER A 108 2.05 6.66 4.14
N PHE A 109 2.77 7.76 4.27
CA PHE A 109 2.40 8.83 5.18
C PHE A 109 2.69 10.20 4.58
N TYR A 110 1.87 11.15 4.96
CA TYR A 110 2.09 12.58 4.71
C TYR A 110 3.01 13.15 5.78
N PHE A 111 3.83 14.11 5.42
CA PHE A 111 4.56 14.97 6.34
C PHE A 111 4.79 16.35 5.72
N SER A 112 5.06 17.35 6.56
CA SER A 112 5.45 18.68 6.14
C SER A 112 6.91 18.94 6.49
N CYS A 113 7.63 19.63 5.60
CA CYS A 113 9.00 20.06 5.83
C CYS A 113 9.24 21.39 5.12
N GLY A 114 9.74 22.40 5.84
CA GLY A 114 9.98 23.72 5.28
C GLY A 114 8.72 24.44 4.77
N GLY A 115 7.54 24.09 5.27
CA GLY A 115 6.26 24.65 4.84
C GLY A 115 5.64 23.96 3.61
N GLU A 116 6.32 22.98 3.02
CA GLU A 116 5.85 22.18 1.90
C GLU A 116 5.37 20.82 2.38
N GLY A 117 4.32 20.28 1.74
CA GLY A 117 3.78 18.94 2.02
C GLY A 117 4.43 17.87 1.14
N TYR A 118 4.69 16.72 1.74
CA TYR A 118 5.28 15.56 1.06
C TYR A 118 4.55 14.27 1.41
N VAL A 119 4.76 13.27 0.57
CA VAL A 119 4.37 11.88 0.84
C VAL A 119 5.62 11.02 0.82
N TYR A 120 5.84 10.28 1.91
CA TYR A 120 6.80 9.19 1.94
C TYR A 120 6.07 7.88 1.69
N ARG A 121 6.58 7.06 0.77
CA ARG A 121 6.08 5.71 0.52
C ARG A 121 7.18 4.70 0.79
N HIS A 122 6.90 3.75 1.67
CA HIS A 122 7.75 2.59 1.90
C HIS A 122 7.13 1.35 1.26
N PRO A 123 7.88 0.54 0.51
CA PRO A 123 7.38 -0.70 -0.08
C PRO A 123 6.89 -1.66 1.01
N GLY A 124 5.80 -2.34 0.75
CA GLY A 124 5.33 -3.42 1.60
C GLY A 124 6.22 -4.66 1.50
N ALA A 125 6.23 -5.46 2.56
CA ALA A 125 6.96 -6.71 2.59
C ALA A 125 6.55 -7.66 1.44
N GLY A 126 7.52 -8.34 0.82
CA GLY A 126 7.26 -9.31 -0.26
C GLY A 126 7.04 -8.70 -1.64
N THR A 127 7.19 -7.39 -1.82
CA THR A 127 7.05 -6.75 -3.14
C THR A 127 8.35 -6.76 -3.96
N ASP A 128 9.48 -7.08 -3.36
CA ASP A 128 10.80 -7.01 -4.00
C ASP A 128 10.97 -8.07 -5.10
N ASP A 129 10.32 -9.24 -4.95
CA ASP A 129 10.34 -10.31 -5.95
C ASP A 129 9.42 -10.02 -7.15
N ILE A 130 8.49 -9.08 -7.00
CA ILE A 130 7.46 -8.77 -8.01
C ILE A 130 7.80 -7.49 -8.77
N ILE A 131 8.36 -6.47 -8.11
CA ILE A 131 8.55 -5.15 -8.69
C ILE A 131 10.03 -4.89 -9.00
N ASN A 132 10.32 -4.60 -10.27
CA ASN A 132 11.65 -4.12 -10.66
C ASN A 132 11.80 -2.63 -10.27
N ARG A 133 12.45 -2.37 -9.13
CA ARG A 133 12.63 -1.02 -8.58
C ARG A 133 13.45 -0.10 -9.48
N GLN A 134 14.41 -0.64 -10.21
CA GLN A 134 15.20 0.15 -11.14
C GLN A 134 14.36 0.62 -12.34
N ALA A 135 13.47 -0.26 -12.83
CA ALA A 135 12.54 0.11 -13.89
C ALA A 135 11.50 1.15 -13.40
N GLU A 136 11.00 1.02 -12.16
CA GLU A 136 10.10 1.99 -11.53
C GLU A 136 10.78 3.36 -11.43
N THR A 137 11.98 3.43 -10.86
CA THR A 137 12.76 4.68 -10.73
C THR A 137 13.04 5.32 -12.07
N PHE A 138 13.42 4.53 -13.09
CA PHE A 138 13.63 5.03 -14.44
C PHE A 138 12.36 5.67 -15.01
N ALA A 139 11.22 4.99 -14.89
CA ALA A 139 9.94 5.46 -15.42
C ALA A 139 9.48 6.75 -14.73
N LEU A 140 9.57 6.83 -13.40
CA LEU A 140 9.23 8.03 -12.64
C LEU A 140 10.12 9.22 -13.00
N LYS A 141 11.43 8.97 -13.09
CA LYS A 141 12.37 10.02 -13.51
C LYS A 141 12.09 10.51 -14.93
N ALA A 142 11.84 9.60 -15.87
CA ALA A 142 11.49 9.95 -17.23
C ALA A 142 10.19 10.77 -17.31
N ALA A 143 9.18 10.39 -16.53
CA ALA A 143 7.93 11.16 -16.43
C ALA A 143 8.17 12.58 -15.89
N SER A 144 9.00 12.73 -14.87
CA SER A 144 9.39 14.02 -14.31
C SER A 144 10.18 14.85 -15.30
N ASP A 145 11.19 14.31 -15.96
CA ASP A 145 12.03 15.00 -16.95
C ASP A 145 11.18 15.48 -18.17
N LEU A 146 10.11 14.76 -18.50
CA LEU A 146 9.14 15.16 -19.54
C LEU A 146 8.08 16.16 -19.02
N GLY A 147 8.08 16.52 -17.73
CA GLY A 147 7.04 17.36 -17.12
C GLY A 147 5.65 16.70 -17.15
N LEU A 148 5.58 15.39 -17.04
CA LEU A 148 4.36 14.61 -16.88
C LEU A 148 4.05 14.34 -15.40
N ASP A 149 5.08 14.35 -14.56
CA ASP A 149 4.98 14.25 -13.10
C ASP A 149 5.76 15.41 -12.45
N GLU A 150 5.04 16.33 -11.82
CA GLU A 150 5.60 17.46 -11.08
C GLU A 150 5.79 17.14 -9.58
N THR A 151 5.36 15.97 -9.16
CA THR A 151 5.40 15.56 -7.76
C THR A 151 6.67 14.80 -7.39
N TYR A 152 7.35 14.21 -8.34
CA TYR A 152 8.55 13.42 -8.12
C TYR A 152 9.65 14.21 -7.42
N VAL A 153 10.17 13.70 -6.30
CA VAL A 153 11.32 14.23 -5.59
C VAL A 153 12.48 13.24 -5.66
N TYR A 154 12.27 12.02 -5.16
CA TYR A 154 13.29 10.99 -5.14
C TYR A 154 12.68 9.59 -4.95
N GLU A 155 13.34 8.61 -5.50
CA GLU A 155 13.11 7.19 -5.22
C GLU A 155 14.44 6.45 -5.12
N ASP A 156 14.57 5.60 -4.11
CA ASP A 156 15.73 4.70 -3.97
C ASP A 156 15.56 3.48 -4.89
N PRO A 157 16.44 3.29 -5.90
CA PRO A 157 16.30 2.22 -6.88
C PRO A 157 16.60 0.83 -6.32
N ARG A 158 17.07 0.71 -5.07
CA ARG A 158 17.39 -0.56 -4.41
C ARG A 158 16.33 -0.95 -3.40
N GLN A 159 15.94 0.01 -2.57
CA GLN A 159 14.98 -0.20 -1.49
C GLN A 159 13.54 0.16 -1.88
N GLY A 160 13.35 0.92 -2.97
CA GLY A 160 12.04 1.28 -3.52
C GLY A 160 11.23 2.25 -2.67
N TRP A 161 11.80 2.84 -1.59
CA TRP A 161 11.12 3.93 -0.91
C TRP A 161 11.21 5.20 -1.74
N LYS A 162 10.18 6.04 -1.65
CA LYS A 162 10.13 7.28 -2.42
C LYS A 162 9.53 8.43 -1.65
N ILE A 163 9.92 9.63 -2.07
CA ILE A 163 9.38 10.91 -1.62
C ILE A 163 8.78 11.63 -2.83
N ALA A 164 7.55 12.08 -2.68
CA ALA A 164 6.86 12.92 -3.68
C ALA A 164 6.24 14.13 -3.00
N ARG A 165 6.05 15.23 -3.73
CA ARG A 165 5.30 16.38 -3.24
C ARG A 165 3.84 16.02 -3.06
N PHE A 166 3.24 16.49 -1.99
CA PHE A 166 1.81 16.34 -1.77
C PHE A 166 1.04 17.38 -2.59
N VAL A 167 0.05 16.94 -3.34
CA VAL A 167 -0.85 17.82 -4.10
C VAL A 167 -2.19 17.89 -3.37
N PRO A 168 -2.53 19.02 -2.75
CA PRO A 168 -3.81 19.18 -2.08
C PRO A 168 -4.96 19.27 -3.08
N GLY A 169 -6.15 18.87 -2.65
CA GLY A 169 -7.38 19.04 -3.43
C GLY A 169 -7.53 18.11 -4.63
N CYS A 170 -6.75 17.02 -4.68
CA CYS A 170 -6.96 15.97 -5.68
C CYS A 170 -8.29 15.26 -5.44
N SER A 171 -8.99 14.93 -6.52
CA SER A 171 -10.14 14.03 -6.54
C SER A 171 -9.78 12.75 -7.27
N GLU A 172 -10.59 11.73 -7.07
CA GLU A 172 -10.47 10.49 -7.84
C GLU A 172 -10.69 10.77 -9.34
N PHE A 173 -10.03 9.97 -10.17
CA PHE A 173 -10.17 10.04 -11.61
C PHE A 173 -11.53 9.47 -12.01
N ASP A 174 -12.32 10.25 -12.74
CA ASP A 174 -13.60 9.81 -13.29
C ASP A 174 -13.42 9.29 -14.71
N TYR A 175 -13.51 7.97 -14.87
CA TYR A 175 -13.41 7.30 -16.17
C TYR A 175 -14.61 7.59 -17.11
N ALA A 176 -15.70 8.14 -16.59
CA ALA A 176 -16.86 8.58 -17.39
C ALA A 176 -16.72 10.04 -17.86
N ASP A 177 -15.84 10.82 -17.27
CA ASP A 177 -15.54 12.19 -17.70
C ASP A 177 -14.61 12.18 -18.92
N ALA A 178 -15.19 12.42 -20.09
CA ALA A 178 -14.46 12.44 -21.37
C ALA A 178 -13.28 13.46 -21.36
N ALA A 179 -13.39 14.57 -20.64
CA ALA A 179 -12.34 15.57 -20.59
C ALA A 179 -11.15 15.11 -19.73
N GLN A 180 -11.39 14.36 -18.64
CA GLN A 180 -10.33 13.74 -17.86
C GLN A 180 -9.64 12.65 -18.67
N VAL A 181 -10.41 11.79 -19.34
CA VAL A 181 -9.87 10.71 -20.20
C VAL A 181 -9.03 11.32 -21.33
N GLU A 182 -9.50 12.37 -22.01
CA GLU A 182 -8.73 13.04 -23.07
C GLU A 182 -7.40 13.59 -22.54
N ARG A 183 -7.38 14.21 -21.37
CA ARG A 183 -6.13 14.71 -20.75
C ARG A 183 -5.17 13.54 -20.45
N ALA A 184 -5.65 12.47 -19.86
CA ALA A 184 -4.82 11.28 -19.58
C ALA A 184 -4.22 10.68 -20.86
N LEU A 185 -5.03 10.55 -21.92
CA LEU A 185 -4.56 10.04 -23.21
C LEU A 185 -3.54 10.97 -23.87
N LYS A 186 -3.69 12.30 -23.75
CA LYS A 186 -2.68 13.26 -24.22
C LYS A 186 -1.35 13.09 -23.46
N MET A 187 -1.39 12.86 -22.15
CA MET A 187 -0.19 12.59 -21.35
C MET A 187 0.47 11.27 -21.77
N ALA A 188 -0.30 10.21 -21.92
CA ALA A 188 0.20 8.92 -22.40
C ALA A 188 0.83 9.03 -23.79
N ARG A 189 0.17 9.73 -24.73
CA ARG A 189 0.73 9.98 -26.06
C ARG A 189 2.04 10.74 -26.00
N ARG A 190 2.14 11.78 -25.16
CA ARG A 190 3.37 12.54 -24.98
C ARG A 190 4.53 11.67 -24.50
N LEU A 191 4.26 10.73 -23.56
CA LEU A 191 5.23 9.75 -23.13
C LEU A 191 5.65 8.83 -24.29
N HIS A 192 4.68 8.22 -24.99
CA HIS A 192 4.94 7.27 -26.06
C HIS A 192 5.68 7.88 -27.28
N THR A 193 5.49 9.18 -27.52
CA THR A 193 6.15 9.88 -28.62
C THR A 193 7.40 10.66 -28.20
N SER A 194 7.83 10.53 -26.95
CA SER A 194 9.00 11.28 -26.42
C SER A 194 10.34 10.78 -26.94
N GLY A 195 10.40 9.55 -27.44
CA GLY A 195 11.64 8.88 -27.81
C GLY A 195 12.41 8.29 -26.62
N VAL A 196 11.89 8.40 -25.39
CA VAL A 196 12.48 7.72 -24.23
C VAL A 196 12.27 6.23 -24.37
N VAL A 197 13.36 5.47 -24.30
CA VAL A 197 13.34 4.00 -24.36
C VAL A 197 13.87 3.45 -23.04
N SER A 198 13.05 2.64 -22.39
CA SER A 198 13.45 1.92 -21.18
C SER A 198 14.35 0.74 -21.54
N PRO A 199 15.45 0.47 -20.78
CA PRO A 199 16.21 -0.76 -20.91
C PRO A 199 15.46 -1.99 -20.38
N TRP A 200 14.33 -1.81 -19.70
CA TRP A 200 13.47 -2.87 -19.20
C TRP A 200 12.18 -2.92 -20.02
N SER A 201 11.72 -4.14 -20.29
CA SER A 201 10.39 -4.39 -20.85
C SER A 201 9.42 -4.82 -19.76
N PHE A 202 8.17 -4.48 -19.93
CA PHE A 202 7.07 -4.98 -19.12
C PHE A 202 6.07 -5.66 -20.05
N ASP A 203 5.89 -6.95 -19.88
CA ASP A 203 4.92 -7.76 -20.62
C ASP A 203 4.00 -8.45 -19.62
N PHE A 204 2.69 -8.19 -19.72
CA PHE A 204 1.69 -8.73 -18.79
C PHE A 204 1.69 -10.26 -18.71
N TYR A 205 1.94 -10.93 -19.85
CA TYR A 205 2.01 -12.39 -19.86
C TYR A 205 3.22 -12.91 -19.10
N ASP A 206 4.40 -12.34 -19.36
CA ASP A 206 5.63 -12.75 -18.69
C ASP A 206 5.55 -12.47 -17.18
N GLU A 207 4.99 -11.33 -16.78
CA GLU A 207 4.78 -11.01 -15.37
C GLU A 207 3.75 -11.96 -14.71
N SER A 208 2.67 -12.33 -15.43
CA SER A 208 1.71 -13.31 -14.93
C SER A 208 2.34 -14.69 -14.70
N LYS A 209 3.29 -15.08 -15.54
CA LYS A 209 4.03 -16.36 -15.38
C LYS A 209 4.98 -16.35 -14.19
N LYS A 210 5.59 -15.21 -13.88
CA LYS A 210 6.38 -15.07 -12.63
C LYS A 210 5.49 -15.26 -11.39
N ILE A 211 4.34 -14.59 -11.35
CA ILE A 211 3.38 -14.72 -10.25
C ILE A 211 2.86 -16.15 -10.14
N GLU A 212 2.52 -16.79 -11.28
CA GLU A 212 2.12 -18.20 -11.30
C GLU A 212 3.21 -19.09 -10.68
N GLY A 213 4.48 -18.87 -11.03
CA GLY A 213 5.61 -19.60 -10.46
C GLY A 213 5.67 -19.46 -8.93
N LEU A 214 5.59 -18.24 -8.39
CA LEU A 214 5.59 -17.98 -6.96
C LEU A 214 4.41 -18.66 -6.24
N LEU A 215 3.21 -18.63 -6.84
CA LEU A 215 2.04 -19.29 -6.28
C LEU A 215 2.21 -20.82 -6.25
N ARG A 216 2.77 -21.41 -7.29
CA ARG A 216 3.06 -22.86 -7.35
C ARG A 216 4.11 -23.26 -6.31
N GLU A 217 5.17 -22.48 -6.16
CA GLU A 217 6.19 -22.69 -5.11
C GLU A 217 5.60 -22.58 -3.70
N ALA A 218 4.63 -21.67 -3.50
CA ALA A 218 3.89 -21.53 -2.25
C ALA A 218 2.83 -22.65 -2.02
N GLY A 219 2.66 -23.58 -2.98
CA GLY A 219 1.70 -24.68 -2.87
C GLY A 219 0.24 -24.25 -3.10
N TRP A 220 0.01 -23.15 -3.79
CA TRP A 220 -1.34 -22.70 -4.12
C TRP A 220 -2.03 -23.66 -5.09
N GLU A 221 -3.26 -24.06 -4.80
CA GLU A 221 -4.09 -24.91 -5.65
C GLU A 221 -4.87 -24.05 -6.65
N PHE A 222 -4.56 -24.24 -7.93
CA PHE A 222 -5.28 -23.57 -9.00
C PHE A 222 -6.61 -24.29 -9.33
N PRO A 223 -7.61 -23.59 -9.88
CA PRO A 223 -8.81 -24.22 -10.42
C PRO A 223 -8.48 -25.36 -11.42
N SER A 224 -9.32 -26.36 -11.47
CA SER A 224 -9.06 -27.58 -12.27
C SER A 224 -8.91 -27.36 -13.79
N ASP A 225 -9.43 -26.25 -14.31
CA ASP A 225 -9.37 -25.85 -15.73
C ASP A 225 -8.22 -24.86 -16.00
N TYR A 226 -7.49 -24.42 -14.96
CA TYR A 226 -6.45 -23.40 -15.08
C TYR A 226 -5.37 -23.76 -16.10
N ASP A 227 -4.81 -24.96 -16.05
CA ASP A 227 -3.70 -25.36 -16.93
C ASP A 227 -4.14 -25.40 -18.39
N ALA A 228 -5.39 -25.82 -18.65
CA ALA A 228 -5.93 -25.83 -20.01
C ALA A 228 -6.14 -24.40 -20.55
N LEU A 229 -6.65 -23.49 -19.72
CA LEU A 229 -6.81 -22.08 -20.06
C LEU A 229 -5.45 -21.40 -20.24
N ALA A 230 -4.48 -21.66 -19.36
CA ALA A 230 -3.14 -21.12 -19.45
C ALA A 230 -2.42 -21.56 -20.75
N ALA A 231 -2.61 -22.81 -21.17
CA ALA A 231 -2.08 -23.30 -22.45
C ALA A 231 -2.73 -22.59 -23.64
N ALA A 232 -4.07 -22.44 -23.64
CA ALA A 232 -4.78 -21.73 -24.70
C ALA A 232 -4.36 -20.25 -24.81
N VAL A 233 -4.10 -19.59 -23.68
CA VAL A 233 -3.57 -18.22 -23.67
C VAL A 233 -2.14 -18.18 -24.24
N ALA A 234 -1.27 -19.14 -23.86
CA ALA A 234 0.09 -19.21 -24.36
C ALA A 234 0.16 -19.29 -25.90
N ASP A 235 -0.77 -20.02 -26.51
CA ASP A 235 -0.86 -20.15 -27.98
C ASP A 235 -1.18 -18.82 -28.68
N LEU A 236 -1.83 -17.88 -27.98
CA LEU A 236 -2.19 -16.56 -28.52
C LEU A 236 -1.05 -15.54 -28.41
N VAL A 237 -0.10 -15.74 -27.49
CA VAL A 237 0.95 -14.74 -27.18
C VAL A 237 1.85 -14.49 -28.39
N GLY A 238 2.30 -15.53 -29.08
CA GLY A 238 3.14 -15.40 -30.26
C GLY A 238 2.53 -14.56 -31.37
N PRO A 239 1.31 -14.88 -31.84
CA PRO A 239 0.58 -14.08 -32.82
C PRO A 239 0.33 -12.64 -32.39
N LEU A 240 -0.02 -12.38 -31.10
CA LEU A 240 -0.26 -11.04 -30.58
C LEU A 240 1.02 -10.19 -30.55
N ARG A 241 2.13 -10.76 -30.11
CA ARG A 241 3.44 -10.06 -30.13
C ARG A 241 3.90 -9.74 -31.55
N ALA A 242 3.66 -10.63 -32.52
CA ALA A 242 4.02 -10.39 -33.91
C ALA A 242 3.15 -9.30 -34.57
N GLY A 243 1.92 -9.08 -34.10
CA GLY A 243 1.03 -8.04 -34.62
C GLY A 243 1.18 -6.67 -33.96
N ALA A 244 1.96 -6.57 -32.89
CA ALA A 244 2.15 -5.33 -32.11
C ALA A 244 3.36 -4.48 -32.57
N GLY A 245 4.04 -4.87 -33.67
CA GLY A 245 5.24 -4.19 -34.23
C GLY A 245 4.90 -3.07 -35.20
#